data_c61a44905cae3a482705fe0fc0d7def3
#
_entry.id   c61a44905cae3a482705fe0fc0d7def3
#
_cell.length_a   1.000
_cell.length_b   1.000
_cell.length_c   1.000
_cell.angle_alpha   90.00
_cell.angle_beta   90.00
_cell.angle_gamma   90.00
#
_symmetry.space_group_name_H-M   'P 1'
#
loop_
_entity.id
_entity.type
_entity.pdbx_description
1 polymer ?
#
loop_
_entity_poly.entity_id
_entity_poly.type
_entity_poly.pdbx_seq_one_letter_code
_entity_poly.pdbx_strand_id
1 'polypeptide(L)' 'FVLTGTLPTLKRSDAKTIIESMGGKVSSSVSKKTDYVVAGEDAGSKLTKAQELGVKIISEQELLDMQEKL' A
#
# COMPACT_ATOMS: atom_id res chain seq x y z
N PHE A 1 -0.48 3.31 -5.67
CA PHE A 1 -0.28 2.63 -4.39
C PHE A 1 1.20 2.57 -4.04
N VAL A 2 1.51 2.73 -2.77
CA VAL A 2 2.87 2.57 -2.26
C VAL A 2 2.87 1.45 -1.22
N LEU A 3 3.83 0.55 -1.34
CA LEU A 3 4.02 -0.51 -0.34
C LEU A 3 5.11 -0.08 0.63
N THR A 4 4.84 -0.16 1.92
CA THR A 4 5.80 0.20 2.94
C THR A 4 5.79 -0.83 4.06
N GLY A 5 6.97 -1.12 4.59
CA GLY A 5 7.15 -2.12 5.64
C GLY A 5 7.11 -3.53 5.09
N THR A 6 7.03 -4.49 6.00
CA THR A 6 6.96 -5.91 5.68
C THR A 6 5.54 -6.42 5.87
N LEU A 7 4.97 -7.02 4.84
CA LEU A 7 3.63 -7.58 4.93
C LEU A 7 3.70 -8.96 5.58
N PRO A 8 2.86 -9.23 6.60
CA PRO A 8 2.96 -10.47 7.37
C PRO A 8 2.56 -11.74 6.61
N THR A 9 1.63 -11.65 5.68
CA THR A 9 1.15 -12.82 4.94
C THR A 9 1.42 -12.77 3.46
N LEU A 10 1.80 -11.60 2.92
CA LEU A 10 2.07 -11.41 1.51
C LEU A 10 3.51 -10.99 1.28
N LYS A 11 4.07 -11.43 0.16
CA LYS A 11 5.33 -10.89 -0.33
C LYS A 11 5.05 -9.60 -1.09
N ARG A 12 6.06 -8.75 -1.24
CA ARG A 12 5.90 -7.51 -2.02
C ARG A 12 5.43 -7.79 -3.45
N SER A 13 5.96 -8.84 -4.05
CA SER A 13 5.58 -9.22 -5.41
C SER A 13 4.11 -9.63 -5.49
N ASP A 14 3.61 -10.31 -4.46
CA ASP A 14 2.21 -10.70 -4.40
C ASP A 14 1.30 -9.48 -4.26
N ALA A 15 1.66 -8.56 -3.37
CA ALA A 15 0.91 -7.33 -3.18
C ALA A 15 0.89 -6.48 -4.46
N LYS A 16 2.03 -6.41 -5.14
CA LYS A 16 2.13 -5.70 -6.42
C LYS A 16 1.18 -6.31 -7.45
N THR A 17 1.16 -7.63 -7.55
CA THR A 17 0.27 -8.33 -8.48
C THR A 17 -1.19 -8.03 -8.17
N ILE A 18 -1.57 -8.04 -6.89
CA ILE A 18 -2.93 -7.71 -6.46
C ILE A 18 -3.30 -6.30 -6.89
N ILE A 19 -2.44 -5.33 -6.62
CA ILE A 19 -2.68 -3.93 -6.96
C ILE A 19 -2.81 -3.75 -8.46
N GLU A 20 -1.94 -4.36 -9.23
CA GLU A 20 -1.97 -4.27 -10.68
C GLU A 20 -3.23 -4.91 -11.25
N SER A 21 -3.70 -6.00 -10.65
CA SER A 21 -4.94 -6.64 -11.09
C SER A 21 -6.18 -5.78 -10.87
N MET A 22 -6.09 -4.85 -9.91
CA MET A 22 -7.15 -3.88 -9.65
C MET A 22 -7.04 -2.62 -10.53
N GLY A 23 -6.08 -2.59 -11.43
CA GLY A 23 -5.85 -1.42 -12.28
C GLY A 23 -4.97 -0.36 -11.65
N GLY A 24 -4.35 -0.64 -10.51
CA GLY A 24 -3.46 0.28 -9.84
C GLY A 24 -2.00 0.13 -10.27
N LYS A 25 -1.17 1.02 -9.78
CA LYS A 25 0.28 0.98 -10.00
C LYS A 25 0.99 1.05 -8.66
N VAL A 26 2.11 0.36 -8.56
CA VAL A 26 2.94 0.36 -7.36
C VAL A 26 4.11 1.30 -7.56
N SER A 27 4.29 2.21 -6.61
CA SER A 27 5.43 3.13 -6.59
C SER A 27 6.29 2.85 -5.36
N SER A 28 7.55 3.26 -5.43
CA SER A 28 8.49 3.08 -4.32
C SER A 28 8.52 4.25 -3.34
N SER A 29 7.93 5.38 -3.71
CA SER A 29 7.94 6.56 -2.86
C SER A 29 6.56 7.19 -2.75
N VAL A 30 6.28 7.72 -1.56
CA VAL A 30 5.02 8.40 -1.28
C VAL A 30 5.05 9.81 -1.85
N SER A 31 3.96 10.21 -2.50
CA SER A 31 3.81 11.55 -3.04
C SER A 31 2.35 11.99 -2.90
N LYS A 32 2.09 13.27 -3.23
CA LYS A 32 0.72 13.79 -3.22
C LYS A 32 -0.19 13.09 -4.23
N LYS A 33 0.40 12.44 -5.22
CA LYS A 33 -0.36 11.72 -6.24
C LYS A 33 -0.63 10.26 -5.86
N THR A 34 -0.08 9.81 -4.74
CA THR A 34 -0.32 8.46 -4.25
C THR A 34 -1.76 8.37 -3.74
N ASP A 35 -2.50 7.38 -4.23
CA ASP A 35 -3.88 7.17 -3.80
C ASP A 35 -3.96 6.48 -2.44
N TYR A 36 -3.14 5.45 -2.26
CA TYR A 36 -3.12 4.67 -1.03
C TYR A 36 -1.71 4.25 -0.67
N VAL A 37 -1.45 4.14 0.62
CA VAL A 37 -0.22 3.55 1.14
C VAL A 37 -0.61 2.28 1.88
N VAL A 38 -0.06 1.16 1.44
CA VAL A 38 -0.26 -0.12 2.12
C VAL A 38 0.81 -0.24 3.19
N ALA A 39 0.41 -0.11 4.44
CA ALA A 39 1.33 -0.14 5.58
C ALA A 39 1.42 -1.53 6.16
N GLY A 40 2.60 -2.13 6.09
CA GLY A 40 2.90 -3.39 6.76
C GLY A 40 3.55 -3.14 8.11
N GLU A 41 4.20 -4.18 8.66
CA GLU A 41 4.95 -4.04 9.90
C GLU A 41 6.22 -3.22 9.63
N ASP A 42 6.62 -2.44 10.63
CA ASP A 42 7.82 -1.59 10.53
C ASP A 42 7.79 -0.62 9.35
N ALA A 43 6.63 -0.04 9.10
CA ALA A 43 6.46 0.89 7.98
C ALA A 43 7.37 2.13 8.07
N GLY A 44 7.69 2.57 9.27
CA GLY A 44 8.68 3.61 9.50
C GLY A 44 8.30 4.98 8.94
N SER A 45 9.30 5.66 8.37
CA SER A 45 9.15 7.04 7.92
C SER A 45 8.19 7.21 6.74
N LYS A 46 7.99 6.18 5.94
CA LYS A 46 7.04 6.27 4.82
C LYS A 46 5.61 6.43 5.31
N LEU A 47 5.28 5.79 6.42
CA LEU A 47 3.97 5.93 7.04
C LEU A 47 3.75 7.37 7.51
N THR A 48 4.74 7.94 8.19
CA THR A 48 4.70 9.32 8.65
C THR A 48 4.54 10.28 7.48
N LYS A 49 5.30 10.07 6.41
CA LYS A 49 5.23 10.90 5.23
C LYS A 49 3.85 10.85 4.58
N ALA A 50 3.25 9.67 4.52
CA ALA A 50 1.90 9.53 3.98
C ALA A 50 0.89 10.32 4.80
N GLN A 51 1.02 10.29 6.13
CA GLN A 51 0.16 11.06 7.01
C GLN A 51 0.32 12.57 6.78
N GLU A 52 1.54 13.03 6.61
CA GLU A 52 1.83 14.43 6.34
C GLU A 52 1.23 14.91 5.02
N LEU A 53 1.25 14.06 4.00
CA LEU A 53 0.71 14.39 2.68
C LEU A 53 -0.79 14.19 2.59
N GLY A 54 -1.42 13.63 3.62
CA GLY A 54 -2.85 13.36 3.61
C GLY A 54 -3.25 12.19 2.74
N VAL A 55 -2.31 11.30 2.44
CA VAL A 55 -2.59 10.09 1.67
C VAL A 55 -3.27 9.06 2.56
N LYS A 56 -4.27 8.38 2.03
CA LYS A 56 -4.97 7.35 2.79
C LYS A 56 -4.07 6.14 3.02
N ILE A 57 -4.01 5.68 4.25
CA ILE A 57 -3.20 4.54 4.64
C ILE A 57 -4.12 3.35 4.87
N ILE A 58 -3.78 2.23 4.27
CA ILE A 58 -4.53 0.98 4.43
C ILE A 58 -3.59 -0.12 4.88
N SER A 59 -4.16 -1.14 5.51
CA SER A 59 -3.41 -2.32 5.92
C SER A 59 -3.43 -3.38 4.83
N GLU A 60 -2.62 -4.43 5.02
CA GLU A 60 -2.64 -5.59 4.15
C GLU A 60 -4.05 -6.19 4.06
N GLN A 61 -4.73 -6.31 5.19
CA GLN A 61 -6.09 -6.87 5.22
C GLN A 61 -7.05 -6.01 4.41
N GLU A 62 -6.93 -4.71 4.53
CA GLU A 62 -7.77 -3.80 3.74
C GLU A 62 -7.50 -3.93 2.24
N LEU A 63 -6.26 -4.14 1.86
CA LEU A 63 -5.90 -4.38 0.46
C LEU A 63 -6.56 -5.65 -0.06
N LEU A 64 -6.53 -6.72 0.73
CA LEU A 64 -7.17 -7.98 0.35
C LEU A 64 -8.69 -7.83 0.25
N ASP A 65 -9.28 -7.06 1.16
CA ASP A 65 -10.72 -6.78 1.12
C ASP A 65 -11.09 -6.00 -0.15
N MET A 66 -10.27 -5.05 -0.55
CA MET A 66 -10.49 -4.30 -1.78
C MET A 66 -10.46 -5.21 -3.00
N GLN A 67 -9.55 -6.17 -3.02
CA GLN A 67 -9.45 -7.13 -4.10
C GLN A 67 -10.73 -7.99 -4.20
N GLU A 68 -11.25 -8.44 -3.07
CA GLU A 68 -12.45 -9.27 -3.03
C GLU A 68 -13.70 -8.55 -3.51
N LYS A 69 -13.74 -7.22 -3.38
CA LYS A 69 -14.89 -6.42 -3.80
C LYS A 69 -14.91 -6.10 -5.29
N LEU A 70 -13.87 -6.46 -5.99
CA LEU A 70 -13.83 -6.33 -7.43
C LEU A 70 -14.44 -7.57 -8.08
#